data_66f6f7e5c492c8d02aa4d657f568af6a
#
_entry.id   66f6f7e5c492c8d02aa4d657f568af6a
#
_cell.length_a   1.000
_cell.length_b   1.000
_cell.length_c   1.000
_cell.angle_alpha   90.00
_cell.angle_beta   90.00
_cell.angle_gamma   90.00
#
_symmetry.space_group_name_H-M   'P 1'
#
loop_
_entity.id
_entity.type
_entity.pdbx_description
1 polymer ?
#
loop_
_entity_poly.entity_id
_entity_poly.type
_entity_poly.pdbx_seq_one_letter_code
_entity_poly.pdbx_strand_id
1 'polypeptide(L)'
;LRAEGEQKKARDWVEVDSIQEAVSFLSSVSGVIFATTGSKELEALCQIPDYQKRVYARVLPTSNVLKKCEKLGITGSHLIAMQGPFSTEMNTLFLRQTKAEWLLTKDSGRAGGFQEKVEAARENGTRVVVIRRPEEDGISLEEAMEVLKKADEGNVGELKTHLILAGIGMGQP
;
A
#
# COMPACT_ATOMS: atom_id res chain seq x y z
N LEU A 1 -17.39 36.20 2.33
CA LEU A 1 -16.28 36.02 3.29
C LEU A 1 -15.73 34.62 3.17
N ARG A 2 -14.55 34.55 2.71
CA ARG A 2 -13.79 33.44 2.21
C ARG A 2 -13.42 32.50 3.36
N ALA A 3 -13.73 31.21 3.22
CA ALA A 3 -12.96 30.17 3.87
C ALA A 3 -11.58 30.12 3.21
N GLU A 4 -10.69 30.98 3.67
CA GLU A 4 -9.29 30.88 3.33
C GLU A 4 -8.66 29.80 4.18
N GLY A 5 -8.09 28.83 3.48
CA GLY A 5 -7.04 28.03 4.02
C GLY A 5 -7.49 26.81 4.80
N GLU A 6 -7.97 25.79 4.13
CA GLU A 6 -7.39 24.50 4.40
C GLU A 6 -5.90 24.64 4.08
N GLN A 7 -5.16 25.12 5.08
CA GLN A 7 -3.73 24.86 5.11
C GLN A 7 -3.57 23.36 4.88
N LYS A 8 -3.02 22.96 3.76
CA LYS A 8 -2.45 21.63 3.60
C LYS A 8 -1.59 21.43 4.85
N LYS A 9 -2.15 20.75 5.85
CA LYS A 9 -1.36 20.28 6.99
C LYS A 9 -0.17 19.61 6.36
N ALA A 10 1.02 20.12 6.62
CA ALA A 10 2.24 19.48 6.19
C ALA A 10 2.11 18.01 6.56
N ARG A 11 2.14 17.14 5.57
CA ARG A 11 2.00 15.71 5.79
C ARG A 11 3.25 15.27 6.54
N ASP A 12 3.07 14.84 7.79
CA ASP A 12 4.15 14.41 8.69
C ASP A 12 4.70 13.03 8.30
N TRP A 13 4.76 12.71 7.01
CA TRP A 13 5.29 11.44 6.53
C TRP A 13 6.11 11.60 5.26
N VAL A 14 6.98 10.64 5.03
CA VAL A 14 7.76 10.54 3.79
C VAL A 14 6.90 9.88 2.72
N GLU A 15 6.71 10.55 1.59
CA GLU A 15 6.01 9.99 0.43
C GLU A 15 7.02 9.49 -0.61
N VAL A 16 6.78 8.30 -1.12
CA VAL A 16 7.55 7.69 -2.20
C VAL A 16 6.60 7.15 -3.28
N ASP A 17 7.11 6.97 -4.49
CA ASP A 17 6.29 6.55 -5.63
C ASP A 17 6.31 5.03 -5.87
N SER A 18 7.25 4.33 -5.26
CA SER A 18 7.41 2.88 -5.45
C SER A 18 7.98 2.20 -4.23
N ILE A 19 7.85 0.87 -4.19
CA ILE A 19 8.52 0.07 -3.16
C ILE A 19 10.05 0.19 -3.25
N GLN A 20 10.59 0.33 -4.43
CA GLN A 20 12.03 0.49 -4.63
C GLN A 20 12.54 1.79 -4.00
N GLU A 21 11.80 2.89 -4.13
CA GLU A 21 12.12 4.14 -3.46
C GLU A 21 12.01 4.02 -1.93
N ALA A 22 10.98 3.32 -1.45
CA ALA A 22 10.82 3.04 -0.01
C ALA A 22 12.01 2.24 0.53
N VAL A 23 12.42 1.20 -0.17
CA VAL A 23 13.58 0.36 0.19
C VAL A 23 14.87 1.18 0.21
N SER A 24 15.07 2.01 -0.80
CA SER A 24 16.22 2.91 -0.88
C SER A 24 16.26 3.88 0.31
N PHE A 25 15.16 4.50 0.62
CA PHE A 25 15.03 5.41 1.76
C PHE A 25 15.29 4.69 3.09
N LEU A 26 14.63 3.55 3.33
CA LEU A 26 14.76 2.79 4.57
C LEU A 26 16.15 2.14 4.72
N SER A 27 16.85 1.92 3.63
CA SER A 27 18.25 1.47 3.65
C SER A 27 19.21 2.59 4.06
N SER A 28 18.82 3.85 3.87
CA SER A 28 19.63 5.03 4.23
C SER A 28 19.46 5.46 5.68
N VAL A 29 18.48 4.94 6.37
CA VAL A 29 18.16 5.24 7.78
C VAL A 29 18.25 3.96 8.62
N SER A 30 18.29 4.14 9.94
CA SER A 30 18.26 3.02 10.89
C SER A 30 16.88 2.86 11.51
N GLY A 31 16.67 1.76 12.19
CA GLY A 31 15.51 1.50 13.01
C GLY A 31 14.63 0.36 12.53
N VAL A 32 13.75 -0.08 13.40
CA VAL A 32 12.80 -1.15 13.16
C VAL A 32 11.67 -0.68 12.26
N ILE A 33 11.30 -1.50 11.31
CA ILE A 33 10.27 -1.22 10.29
C ILE A 33 9.11 -2.17 10.49
N PHE A 34 7.91 -1.61 10.64
CA PHE A 34 6.67 -2.37 10.57
C PHE A 34 6.05 -2.19 9.19
N ALA A 35 6.03 -3.25 8.39
CA ALA A 35 5.59 -3.22 7.01
C ALA A 35 4.17 -3.78 6.85
N THR A 36 3.28 -2.99 6.30
CA THR A 36 1.89 -3.36 6.01
C THR A 36 1.57 -3.31 4.52
N THR A 37 2.56 -3.59 3.70
CA THR A 37 2.47 -3.48 2.24
C THR A 37 1.99 -4.74 1.54
N GLY A 38 1.78 -5.82 2.28
CA GLY A 38 1.33 -7.10 1.76
C GLY A 38 2.45 -7.97 1.20
N SER A 39 2.07 -9.15 0.73
CA SER A 39 3.02 -10.21 0.35
C SER A 39 3.76 -9.95 -0.95
N LYS A 40 3.21 -9.13 -1.84
CA LYS A 40 3.84 -8.83 -3.15
C LYS A 40 5.15 -8.07 -3.03
N GLU A 41 5.31 -7.30 -1.95
CA GLU A 41 6.45 -6.41 -1.76
C GLU A 41 7.55 -7.03 -0.87
N LEU A 42 7.36 -8.25 -0.39
CA LEU A 42 8.27 -8.88 0.57
C LEU A 42 9.69 -9.08 0.01
N GLU A 43 9.83 -9.47 -1.25
CA GLU A 43 11.14 -9.65 -1.88
C GLU A 43 11.93 -8.34 -1.93
N ALA A 44 11.26 -7.25 -2.26
CA ALA A 44 11.88 -5.92 -2.26
C ALA A 44 12.35 -5.51 -0.86
N LEU A 45 11.57 -5.79 0.17
CA LEU A 45 11.94 -5.51 1.57
C LEU A 45 13.18 -6.27 2.02
N CYS A 46 13.44 -7.44 1.45
CA CYS A 46 14.63 -8.23 1.74
C CYS A 46 15.94 -7.58 1.22
N GLN A 47 15.85 -6.54 0.42
CA GLN A 47 17.03 -5.76 -0.02
C GLN A 47 17.47 -4.73 1.04
N ILE A 48 16.67 -4.48 2.05
CA ILE A 48 17.05 -3.60 3.16
C ILE A 48 18.14 -4.30 3.98
N PRO A 49 19.28 -3.62 4.27
CA PRO A 49 20.32 -4.21 5.12
C PRO A 49 19.75 -4.63 6.48
N ASP A 50 20.12 -5.81 6.94
CA ASP A 50 19.63 -6.39 8.19
C ASP A 50 18.10 -6.58 8.26
N TYR A 51 17.45 -6.78 7.14
CA TYR A 51 15.99 -6.90 7.08
C TYR A 51 15.43 -7.96 8.03
N GLN A 52 16.13 -9.07 8.24
CA GLN A 52 15.71 -10.15 9.14
C GLN A 52 15.58 -9.68 10.60
N LYS A 53 16.34 -8.66 10.99
CA LYS A 53 16.26 -8.03 12.32
C LYS A 53 15.38 -6.81 12.36
N ARG A 54 15.33 -6.06 11.26
CA ARG A 54 14.67 -4.75 11.19
C ARG A 54 13.21 -4.82 10.75
N VAL A 55 12.85 -5.77 9.88
CA VAL A 55 11.54 -5.81 9.25
C VAL A 55 10.61 -6.76 9.98
N TYR A 56 9.48 -6.22 10.43
CA TYR A 56 8.29 -6.96 10.87
C TYR A 56 7.23 -6.82 9.80
N ALA A 57 6.76 -7.92 9.23
CA ALA A 57 5.80 -7.90 8.14
C ALA A 57 4.44 -8.43 8.57
N ARG A 58 3.40 -7.63 8.36
CA ARG A 58 2.02 -8.07 8.51
C ARG A 58 1.48 -8.51 7.16
N VAL A 59 1.03 -9.74 7.09
CA VAL A 59 0.60 -10.42 5.86
C VAL A 59 -0.69 -11.18 6.08
N LEU A 60 -1.34 -11.56 4.98
CA LEU A 60 -2.52 -12.43 5.05
C LEU A 60 -2.12 -13.85 5.51
N PRO A 61 -2.98 -14.50 6.32
CA PRO A 61 -2.70 -15.82 6.88
C PRO A 61 -3.02 -16.96 5.89
N THR A 62 -2.45 -16.90 4.70
CA THR A 62 -2.60 -17.95 3.69
C THR A 62 -1.35 -18.81 3.59
N SER A 63 -1.51 -20.08 3.23
CA SER A 63 -0.38 -21.02 3.14
C SER A 63 0.67 -20.57 2.13
N ASN A 64 0.27 -20.00 1.00
CA ASN A 64 1.19 -19.50 -0.02
C ASN A 64 2.03 -18.33 0.49
N VAL A 65 1.42 -17.40 1.21
CA VAL A 65 2.11 -16.25 1.80
C VAL A 65 3.08 -16.70 2.89
N LEU A 66 2.67 -17.63 3.75
CA LEU A 66 3.52 -18.16 4.81
C LEU A 66 4.73 -18.89 4.25
N LYS A 67 4.56 -19.69 3.21
CA LYS A 67 5.67 -20.34 2.50
C LYS A 67 6.64 -19.34 1.90
N LYS A 68 6.13 -18.28 1.30
CA LYS A 68 6.93 -17.19 0.75
C LYS A 68 7.76 -16.51 1.84
N CYS A 69 7.15 -16.18 2.97
CA CYS A 69 7.84 -15.59 4.12
C CYS A 69 8.96 -16.51 4.64
N GLU A 70 8.69 -17.80 4.76
CA GLU A 70 9.66 -18.80 5.19
C GLU A 70 10.89 -18.83 4.26
N LYS A 71 10.66 -18.86 2.94
CA LYS A 71 11.74 -18.82 1.93
C LYS A 71 12.56 -17.54 2.01
N LEU A 72 11.95 -16.43 2.32
CA LEU A 72 12.60 -15.12 2.41
C LEU A 72 13.29 -14.89 3.77
N GLY A 73 13.11 -15.80 4.73
CA GLY A 73 13.70 -15.67 6.06
C GLY A 73 12.97 -14.67 6.97
N ILE A 74 11.71 -14.31 6.63
CA ILE A 74 10.84 -13.51 7.48
C ILE A 74 10.01 -14.49 8.33
N THR A 75 10.49 -14.76 9.52
CA THR A 75 9.99 -15.85 10.36
C THR A 75 9.86 -15.43 11.82
N GLY A 76 9.22 -16.28 12.62
CA GLY A 76 9.07 -16.08 14.06
C GLY A 76 8.26 -14.82 14.38
N SER A 77 8.77 -14.05 15.32
CA SER A 77 8.13 -12.82 15.77
C SER A 77 8.09 -11.70 14.71
N HIS A 78 8.90 -11.81 13.65
CA HIS A 78 8.93 -10.87 12.54
C HIS A 78 7.84 -11.09 11.51
N LEU A 79 7.12 -12.19 11.60
CA LEU A 79 5.99 -12.53 10.76
C LEU A 79 4.68 -12.41 11.55
N ILE A 80 3.82 -11.50 11.13
CA ILE A 80 2.48 -11.33 11.69
C ILE A 80 1.48 -11.70 10.62
N ALA A 81 0.93 -12.90 10.70
CA ALA A 81 -0.05 -13.42 9.74
C ALA A 81 -1.45 -13.24 10.31
N MET A 82 -2.16 -12.22 9.87
CA MET A 82 -3.45 -11.86 10.42
C MET A 82 -4.34 -11.17 9.39
N GLN A 83 -5.60 -11.54 9.39
CA GLN A 83 -6.63 -10.95 8.53
C GLN A 83 -7.16 -9.66 9.17
N GLY A 84 -7.15 -8.55 8.39
CA GLY A 84 -7.83 -7.31 8.78
C GLY A 84 -9.36 -7.38 8.66
N PRO A 85 -10.05 -6.28 8.93
CA PRO A 85 -9.54 -4.93 9.19
C PRO A 85 -8.91 -4.75 10.58
N PHE A 86 -8.06 -3.75 10.72
CA PHE A 86 -7.38 -3.44 11.97
C PHE A 86 -7.79 -2.05 12.47
N SER A 87 -8.19 -1.99 13.73
CA SER A 87 -8.48 -0.72 14.42
C SER A 87 -7.20 0.11 14.64
N THR A 88 -7.37 1.38 14.98
CA THR A 88 -6.26 2.23 15.43
C THR A 88 -5.55 1.62 16.63
N GLU A 89 -6.30 1.12 17.60
CA GLU A 89 -5.76 0.48 18.81
C GLU A 89 -4.92 -0.76 18.48
N MET A 90 -5.38 -1.60 17.57
CA MET A 90 -4.64 -2.79 17.16
C MET A 90 -3.34 -2.40 16.44
N ASN A 91 -3.39 -1.42 15.54
CA ASN A 91 -2.20 -0.91 14.88
C ASN A 91 -1.20 -0.31 15.88
N THR A 92 -1.69 0.44 16.86
CA THR A 92 -0.86 1.00 17.93
C THR A 92 -0.16 -0.10 18.73
N LEU A 93 -0.88 -1.17 19.07
CA LEU A 93 -0.29 -2.31 19.77
C LEU A 93 0.81 -2.99 18.97
N PHE A 94 0.62 -3.20 17.67
CA PHE A 94 1.67 -3.76 16.81
C PHE A 94 2.91 -2.87 16.76
N LEU A 95 2.72 -1.56 16.60
CA LEU A 95 3.85 -0.62 16.57
C LEU A 95 4.61 -0.62 17.90
N ARG A 96 3.89 -0.68 19.00
CA ARG A 96 4.48 -0.74 20.35
C ARG A 96 5.19 -2.06 20.61
N GLN A 97 4.56 -3.18 20.28
CA GLN A 97 5.10 -4.52 20.51
C GLN A 97 6.38 -4.77 19.71
N THR A 98 6.42 -4.30 18.48
CA THR A 98 7.59 -4.44 17.60
C THR A 98 8.65 -3.37 17.86
N LYS A 99 8.33 -2.35 18.65
CA LYS A 99 9.17 -1.16 18.83
C LYS A 99 9.51 -0.46 17.53
N ALA A 100 8.54 -0.43 16.62
CA ALA A 100 8.73 0.13 15.29
C ALA A 100 9.03 1.63 15.35
N GLU A 101 10.09 2.01 14.67
CA GLU A 101 10.46 3.41 14.44
C GLU A 101 9.88 3.91 13.11
N TRP A 102 9.61 3.00 12.20
CA TRP A 102 9.05 3.25 10.89
C TRP A 102 7.83 2.38 10.61
N LEU A 103 6.76 2.99 10.12
CA LEU A 103 5.63 2.30 9.53
C LEU A 103 5.72 2.47 8.00
N LEU A 104 5.80 1.36 7.29
CA LEU A 104 5.73 1.35 5.83
C LEU A 104 4.33 0.92 5.40
N THR A 105 3.64 1.76 4.69
CA THR A 105 2.28 1.50 4.22
C THR A 105 2.05 2.02 2.80
N LYS A 106 1.06 1.45 2.12
CA LYS A 106 0.53 1.99 0.86
C LYS A 106 -0.62 2.94 1.15
N ASP A 107 -0.75 3.99 0.36
CA ASP A 107 -1.96 4.80 0.34
C ASP A 107 -3.08 3.99 -0.34
N SER A 108 -3.83 3.27 0.47
CA SER A 108 -4.93 2.41 0.02
C SER A 108 -6.30 3.10 0.06
N GLY A 109 -6.33 4.39 0.40
CA GLY A 109 -7.56 5.13 0.58
C GLY A 109 -8.36 4.67 1.81
N ARG A 110 -9.64 5.01 1.86
CA ARG A 110 -10.51 4.73 3.03
C ARG A 110 -10.73 3.24 3.27
N ALA A 111 -10.80 2.45 2.21
CA ALA A 111 -11.08 1.02 2.30
C ALA A 111 -9.91 0.19 2.84
N GLY A 112 -8.68 0.68 2.79
CA GLY A 112 -7.47 -0.06 3.18
C GLY A 112 -6.97 0.18 4.60
N GLY A 113 -7.71 0.94 5.42
CA GLY A 113 -7.32 1.23 6.80
C GLY A 113 -6.11 2.17 6.92
N PHE A 114 -5.87 3.00 5.93
CA PHE A 114 -4.75 3.95 5.91
C PHE A 114 -4.82 4.95 7.07
N GLN A 115 -6.00 5.49 7.35
CA GLN A 115 -6.21 6.48 8.40
C GLN A 115 -5.89 5.91 9.78
N GLU A 116 -6.35 4.69 10.07
CA GLU A 116 -6.12 3.99 11.35
C GLU A 116 -4.63 3.72 11.58
N LYS A 117 -3.90 3.39 10.52
CA LYS A 117 -2.44 3.17 10.57
C LYS A 117 -1.68 4.46 10.86
N VAL A 118 -2.01 5.53 10.14
CA VAL A 118 -1.35 6.84 10.32
C VAL A 118 -1.63 7.42 11.69
N GLU A 119 -2.85 7.31 12.16
CA GLU A 119 -3.24 7.75 13.50
C GLU A 119 -2.51 6.95 14.60
N ALA A 120 -2.43 5.64 14.45
CA ALA A 120 -1.66 4.79 15.35
C ALA A 120 -0.18 5.16 15.39
N ALA A 121 0.41 5.44 14.25
CA ALA A 121 1.81 5.88 14.15
C ALA A 121 2.01 7.22 14.85
N ARG A 122 1.09 8.16 14.68
CA ARG A 122 1.14 9.45 15.37
C ARG A 122 1.07 9.29 16.87
N GLU A 123 0.15 8.48 17.38
CA GLU A 123 0.01 8.22 18.82
C GLU A 123 1.26 7.57 19.42
N ASN A 124 1.92 6.69 18.67
CA ASN A 124 3.10 5.97 19.13
C ASN A 124 4.43 6.72 18.88
N GLY A 125 4.40 7.84 18.17
CA GLY A 125 5.63 8.55 17.77
C GLY A 125 6.42 7.83 16.68
N THR A 126 5.79 6.96 15.93
CA THR A 126 6.37 6.22 14.80
C THR A 126 6.33 7.08 13.53
N ARG A 127 7.43 7.14 12.80
CA ARG A 127 7.48 7.82 11.51
C ARG A 127 6.86 6.96 10.41
N VAL A 128 6.29 7.58 9.41
CA VAL A 128 5.55 6.89 8.35
C VAL A 128 6.22 7.10 7.00
N VAL A 129 6.38 6.02 6.25
CA VAL A 129 6.71 6.04 4.83
C VAL A 129 5.49 5.55 4.06
N VAL A 130 4.97 6.40 3.19
CA VAL A 130 3.78 6.13 2.39
C VAL A 130 4.18 5.93 0.94
N ILE A 131 3.84 4.77 0.40
CA ILE A 131 3.91 4.52 -1.04
C ILE A 131 2.62 5.04 -1.65
N ARG A 132 2.73 6.06 -2.51
CA ARG A 132 1.58 6.66 -3.18
C ARG A 132 0.86 5.64 -4.04
N ARG A 133 -0.44 5.83 -4.19
CA ARG A 133 -1.15 5.16 -5.28
C ARG A 133 -0.51 5.59 -6.59
N PRO A 134 -0.17 4.64 -7.50
CA PRO A 134 0.07 5.03 -8.87
C PRO A 134 -1.16 5.80 -9.32
N GLU A 135 -0.96 6.96 -9.96
CA GLU A 135 -2.01 7.58 -10.74
C GLU A 135 -2.47 6.50 -11.71
N GLU A 136 -3.71 6.06 -11.53
CA GLU A 136 -4.28 5.16 -12.49
C GLU A 136 -4.26 5.91 -13.81
N ASP A 137 -3.50 5.42 -14.80
CA ASP A 137 -3.67 5.74 -16.20
C ASP A 137 -5.04 5.16 -16.65
N GLY A 138 -6.05 5.47 -15.85
CA GLY A 138 -7.44 5.16 -16.12
C GLY A 138 -7.96 6.20 -17.09
N ILE A 139 -8.61 5.72 -18.14
CA ILE A 139 -9.43 6.52 -19.03
C ILE A 139 -10.34 7.39 -18.15
N SER A 140 -10.28 8.70 -18.32
CA SER A 140 -11.20 9.60 -17.65
C SER A 140 -12.65 9.23 -17.96
N LEU A 141 -13.59 9.60 -17.09
CA LEU A 141 -14.99 9.35 -17.33
C LEU A 141 -15.46 9.90 -18.69
N GLU A 142 -14.90 11.03 -19.10
CA GLU A 142 -15.16 11.65 -20.41
C GLU A 142 -14.63 10.79 -21.56
N GLU A 143 -13.43 10.24 -21.46
CA GLU A 143 -12.85 9.32 -22.44
C GLU A 143 -13.63 8.00 -22.49
N ALA A 144 -14.07 7.47 -21.36
CA ALA A 144 -14.93 6.29 -21.29
C ALA A 144 -16.30 6.54 -21.96
N MET A 145 -16.86 7.72 -21.78
CA MET A 145 -18.12 8.10 -22.44
C MET A 145 -17.95 8.29 -23.95
N GLU A 146 -16.82 8.83 -24.42
CA GLU A 146 -16.51 8.91 -25.85
C GLU A 146 -16.35 7.52 -26.49
N VAL A 147 -15.70 6.60 -25.80
CA VAL A 147 -15.55 5.21 -26.23
C VAL A 147 -16.93 4.53 -26.33
N LEU A 148 -17.82 4.77 -25.37
CA LEU A 148 -19.19 4.26 -25.41
C LEU A 148 -20.03 4.88 -26.53
N LYS A 149 -19.84 6.17 -26.85
CA LYS A 149 -20.50 6.82 -28.00
C LYS A 149 -20.06 6.24 -29.35
N LYS A 150 -18.77 5.94 -29.50
CA LYS A 150 -18.24 5.25 -30.68
C LYS A 150 -18.74 3.82 -30.82
N ALA A 151 -19.14 3.17 -29.73
CA ALA A 151 -19.74 1.85 -29.72
C ALA A 151 -21.15 1.85 -30.34
N ASP A 152 -21.94 2.90 -30.09
CA ASP A 152 -23.25 3.07 -30.69
C ASP A 152 -23.18 3.35 -32.20
N GLU A 153 -22.02 3.74 -32.72
CA GLU A 153 -21.82 4.08 -34.15
C GLU A 153 -21.24 2.94 -35.01
N GLY A 154 -21.01 1.72 -34.47
CA GLY A 154 -20.91 0.56 -35.34
C GLY A 154 -19.64 -0.28 -35.41
N ASN A 155 -18.77 -0.36 -34.39
CA ASN A 155 -17.72 -1.39 -34.38
C ASN A 155 -17.50 -2.03 -33.02
N VAL A 156 -18.40 -2.92 -32.64
CA VAL A 156 -18.44 -3.63 -31.35
C VAL A 156 -17.20 -4.52 -31.12
N GLY A 157 -16.55 -5.01 -32.20
CA GLY A 157 -15.38 -5.88 -32.11
C GLY A 157 -14.10 -5.16 -31.66
N GLU A 158 -13.80 -4.02 -32.26
CA GLU A 158 -12.64 -3.19 -31.85
C GLU A 158 -12.83 -2.60 -30.47
N LEU A 159 -14.07 -2.31 -30.10
CA LEU A 159 -14.39 -1.77 -28.78
C LEU A 159 -14.13 -2.76 -27.66
N LYS A 160 -14.50 -4.03 -27.83
CA LYS A 160 -14.24 -5.09 -26.86
C LYS A 160 -12.74 -5.27 -26.63
N THR A 161 -11.95 -5.24 -27.68
CA THR A 161 -10.49 -5.34 -27.59
C THR A 161 -9.89 -4.13 -26.88
N HIS A 162 -10.37 -2.95 -27.17
CA HIS A 162 -9.91 -1.71 -26.51
C HIS A 162 -10.27 -1.65 -25.04
N LEU A 163 -11.46 -2.08 -24.64
CA LEU A 163 -11.89 -2.15 -23.25
C LEU A 163 -11.09 -3.19 -22.44
N ILE A 164 -10.76 -4.32 -23.04
CA ILE A 164 -9.91 -5.33 -22.43
C ILE A 164 -8.50 -4.80 -22.21
N LEU A 165 -7.91 -4.10 -23.17
CA LEU A 165 -6.59 -3.49 -23.08
C LEU A 165 -6.54 -2.34 -22.05
N ALA A 166 -7.63 -1.63 -21.87
CA ALA A 166 -7.75 -0.56 -20.88
C ALA A 166 -8.05 -1.08 -19.45
N GLY A 167 -8.17 -2.39 -19.25
CA GLY A 167 -8.45 -2.98 -17.95
C GLY A 167 -9.86 -2.73 -17.42
N ILE A 168 -10.76 -2.26 -18.27
CA ILE A 168 -12.18 -2.15 -17.94
C ILE A 168 -12.79 -3.53 -18.17
N GLY A 169 -12.86 -4.33 -17.11
CA GLY A 169 -13.50 -5.64 -17.16
C GLY A 169 -14.97 -5.50 -17.54
N MET A 170 -15.32 -5.96 -18.71
CA MET A 170 -16.71 -6.32 -19.00
C MET A 170 -17.06 -7.45 -18.03
N GLY A 171 -18.05 -7.23 -17.18
CA GLY A 171 -18.49 -8.20 -16.19
C GLY A 171 -18.53 -9.60 -16.76
N GLN A 172 -18.05 -10.54 -16.02
CA GLN A 172 -17.94 -11.94 -16.41
C GLN A 172 -19.27 -12.49 -16.86
N PRO A 173 -19.30 -13.35 -17.88
CA PRO A 173 -20.48 -14.12 -18.16
C PRO A 173 -20.85 -15.03 -16.99
#